data_2c55d8b009380d65f222dfcde88d4ce9
#
_entry.id   2c55d8b009380d65f222dfcde88d4ce9
#
_cell.length_a   1.000
_cell.length_b   1.000
_cell.length_c   1.000
_cell.angle_alpha   90.00
_cell.angle_beta   90.00
_cell.angle_gamma   90.00
#
_symmetry.space_group_name_H-M   'P 1'
#
loop_
_entity.id
_entity.type
_entity.pdbx_description
1 polymer ?
#
loop_
_entity_poly.entity_id
_entity_poly.type
_entity_poly.pdbx_seq_one_letter_code
_entity_poly.pdbx_strand_id
1 'polypeptide(L)'
;MKKEYSETEIKIKTAAKSLFLEKGYSATTTRDISKESDINLALLNYYFTSKKKLFEIIMLETFHDFISKMVEVYNDEKSSLEEKLELTSSKYIDMIIAEPHLPTFVVNELKNNPSSILKILKGQIMESKLIDQYNDGIKKGIYKKIDPIHFVTNILSLIVFPFISSPIIIKMKKFNKTEFNEMMYERKKLIPEWILKMIKK
;
A
#
# COMPACT_ATOMS: atom_id res chain seq x y z
N MET A 1 -13.07 10.42 11.18
CA MET A 1 -12.77 10.30 12.63
C MET A 1 -12.01 8.99 12.84
N LYS A 2 -10.78 9.00 13.36
CA LYS A 2 -10.11 7.77 13.84
C LYS A 2 -10.92 7.24 15.03
N LYS A 3 -11.27 5.95 15.00
CA LYS A 3 -11.89 5.29 16.18
C LYS A 3 -10.86 5.28 17.29
N GLU A 4 -11.21 5.79 18.47
CA GLU A 4 -10.41 5.59 19.67
C GLU A 4 -10.58 4.15 20.14
N TYR A 5 -9.47 3.44 20.27
CA TYR A 5 -9.43 2.06 20.73
C TYR A 5 -9.06 2.00 22.19
N SER A 6 -9.67 1.10 22.94
CA SER A 6 -9.26 0.77 24.29
C SER A 6 -7.86 0.15 24.31
N GLU A 7 -7.18 0.19 25.44
CA GLU A 7 -5.87 -0.46 25.63
C GLU A 7 -5.90 -1.96 25.25
N THR A 8 -6.99 -2.63 25.60
CA THR A 8 -7.23 -4.05 25.26
C THR A 8 -7.34 -4.26 23.74
N GLU A 9 -8.10 -3.41 23.02
CA GLU A 9 -8.19 -3.50 21.57
C GLU A 9 -6.82 -3.29 20.91
N ILE A 10 -6.02 -2.35 21.40
CA ILE A 10 -4.67 -2.08 20.91
C ILE A 10 -3.78 -3.30 21.11
N LYS A 11 -3.77 -3.93 22.29
CA LYS A 11 -3.00 -5.16 22.58
C LYS A 11 -3.37 -6.29 21.62
N ILE A 12 -4.67 -6.53 21.41
CA ILE A 12 -5.15 -7.57 20.50
C ILE A 12 -4.70 -7.28 19.05
N LYS A 13 -4.85 -6.04 18.58
CA LYS A 13 -4.45 -5.64 17.22
C LYS A 13 -2.94 -5.80 16.99
N THR A 14 -2.13 -5.38 17.95
CA THR A 14 -0.66 -5.48 17.89
C THR A 14 -0.22 -6.93 17.81
N ALA A 15 -0.72 -7.79 18.69
CA ALA A 15 -0.44 -9.22 18.68
C ALA A 15 -0.89 -9.89 17.37
N ALA A 16 -2.10 -9.57 16.90
CA ALA A 16 -2.63 -10.10 15.65
C ALA A 16 -1.78 -9.67 14.46
N LYS A 17 -1.38 -8.40 14.37
CA LYS A 17 -0.54 -7.88 13.30
C LYS A 17 0.82 -8.59 13.26
N SER A 18 1.48 -8.75 14.40
CA SER A 18 2.74 -9.50 14.51
C SER A 18 2.61 -10.93 14.00
N LEU A 19 1.59 -11.66 14.45
CA LEU A 19 1.35 -13.03 14.03
C LEU A 19 0.99 -13.18 12.55
N PHE A 20 0.23 -12.23 11.99
CA PHE A 20 -0.08 -12.21 10.55
C PHE A 20 1.16 -11.98 9.69
N LEU A 21 2.10 -11.18 10.16
CA LEU A 21 3.37 -10.95 9.46
C LEU A 21 4.29 -12.17 9.56
N GLU A 22 4.38 -12.81 10.73
CA GLU A 22 5.26 -13.94 10.99
C GLU A 22 4.78 -15.22 10.32
N LYS A 23 3.52 -15.61 10.58
CA LYS A 23 2.96 -16.92 10.18
C LYS A 23 2.04 -16.84 8.96
N GLY A 24 1.63 -15.64 8.57
CA GLY A 24 0.61 -15.40 7.56
C GLY A 24 -0.81 -15.49 8.12
N TYR A 25 -1.77 -14.88 7.42
CA TYR A 25 -3.17 -14.85 7.82
C TYR A 25 -3.77 -16.25 7.99
N SER A 26 -3.51 -17.18 7.06
CA SER A 26 -4.13 -18.51 7.06
C SER A 26 -3.68 -19.38 8.24
N ALA A 27 -2.40 -19.31 8.60
CA ALA A 27 -1.83 -20.12 9.68
C ALA A 27 -2.07 -19.54 11.08
N THR A 28 -2.45 -18.27 11.20
CA THR A 28 -2.75 -17.63 12.50
C THR A 28 -4.16 -18.00 12.95
N THR A 29 -4.31 -18.41 14.21
CA THR A 29 -5.63 -18.68 14.83
C THR A 29 -6.00 -17.62 15.85
N THR A 30 -7.29 -17.52 16.21
CA THR A 30 -7.74 -16.63 17.31
C THR A 30 -7.17 -17.05 18.66
N ARG A 31 -6.83 -18.33 18.85
CA ARG A 31 -6.16 -18.83 20.05
C ARG A 31 -4.71 -18.35 20.12
N ASP A 32 -4.01 -18.30 18.99
CA ASP A 32 -2.65 -17.75 18.95
C ASP A 32 -2.67 -16.26 19.33
N ILE A 33 -3.63 -15.50 18.78
CA ILE A 33 -3.79 -14.07 19.08
C ILE A 33 -4.13 -13.84 20.55
N SER A 34 -5.03 -14.66 21.11
CA SER A 34 -5.42 -14.63 22.52
C SER A 34 -4.19 -14.84 23.43
N LYS A 35 -3.37 -15.84 23.11
CA LYS A 35 -2.15 -16.17 23.85
C LYS A 35 -1.11 -15.03 23.75
N GLU A 36 -0.86 -14.54 22.55
CA GLU A 36 0.16 -13.51 22.29
C GLU A 36 -0.22 -12.16 22.90
N SER A 37 -1.51 -11.81 22.91
CA SER A 37 -2.01 -10.56 23.51
C SER A 37 -2.19 -10.62 25.02
N ASP A 38 -2.09 -11.80 25.62
CA ASP A 38 -2.48 -12.05 27.02
C ASP A 38 -3.94 -11.65 27.33
N ILE A 39 -4.82 -11.82 26.33
CA ILE A 39 -6.26 -11.51 26.45
C ILE A 39 -7.04 -12.81 26.21
N ASN A 40 -7.99 -13.12 27.10
CA ASN A 40 -8.78 -14.34 26.94
C ASN A 40 -9.64 -14.32 25.65
N LEU A 41 -9.94 -15.51 25.13
CA LEU A 41 -10.63 -15.68 23.85
C LEU A 41 -12.04 -15.07 23.84
N ALA A 42 -12.74 -15.07 25.00
CA ALA A 42 -14.08 -14.47 25.11
C ALA A 42 -14.02 -12.96 24.90
N LEU A 43 -13.06 -12.31 25.54
CA LEU A 43 -12.85 -10.86 25.42
C LEU A 43 -12.35 -10.47 24.03
N LEU A 44 -11.48 -11.28 23.42
CA LEU A 44 -11.08 -11.09 22.02
C LEU A 44 -12.30 -11.13 21.09
N ASN A 45 -13.17 -12.13 21.23
CA ASN A 45 -14.40 -12.25 20.43
C ASN A 45 -15.42 -11.14 20.72
N TYR A 46 -15.44 -10.60 21.92
CA TYR A 46 -16.27 -9.44 22.29
C TYR A 46 -15.86 -8.19 21.49
N TYR A 47 -14.56 -7.91 21.41
CA TYR A 47 -14.06 -6.73 20.68
C TYR A 47 -14.03 -6.95 19.16
N PHE A 48 -13.66 -8.16 18.74
CA PHE A 48 -13.50 -8.50 17.34
C PHE A 48 -14.27 -9.79 17.02
N THR A 49 -15.38 -9.64 16.35
CA THR A 49 -16.34 -10.74 16.05
C THR A 49 -15.72 -11.91 15.28
N SER A 50 -14.60 -11.70 14.59
CA SER A 50 -13.89 -12.77 13.87
C SER A 50 -12.45 -12.38 13.55
N LYS A 51 -11.59 -13.38 13.33
CA LYS A 51 -10.22 -13.18 12.82
C LYS A 51 -10.23 -12.38 11.51
N LYS A 52 -11.18 -12.65 10.62
CA LYS A 52 -11.34 -11.91 9.35
C LYS A 52 -11.59 -10.43 9.60
N LYS A 53 -12.52 -10.10 10.50
CA LYS A 53 -12.84 -8.70 10.81
C LYS A 53 -11.67 -7.96 11.45
N LEU A 54 -10.95 -8.61 12.35
CA LEU A 54 -9.73 -8.08 12.95
C LEU A 54 -8.65 -7.80 11.88
N PHE A 55 -8.44 -8.74 10.96
CA PHE A 55 -7.52 -8.58 9.84
C PHE A 55 -7.91 -7.40 8.93
N GLU A 56 -9.18 -7.30 8.55
CA GLU A 56 -9.70 -6.19 7.73
C GLU A 56 -9.44 -4.83 8.40
N ILE A 57 -9.70 -4.72 9.70
CA ILE A 57 -9.45 -3.48 10.47
C ILE A 57 -7.97 -3.12 10.42
N ILE A 58 -7.07 -4.07 10.70
CA ILE A 58 -5.62 -3.85 10.69
C ILE A 58 -5.14 -3.42 9.30
N MET A 59 -5.61 -4.09 8.25
CA MET A 59 -5.20 -3.77 6.88
C MET A 59 -5.72 -2.41 6.42
N LEU A 60 -6.97 -2.06 6.75
CA LEU A 60 -7.52 -0.73 6.44
C LEU A 60 -6.74 0.38 7.14
N GLU A 61 -6.42 0.22 8.41
CA GLU A 61 -5.62 1.20 9.14
C GLU A 61 -4.22 1.35 8.54
N THR A 62 -3.55 0.23 8.25
CA THR A 62 -2.23 0.22 7.61
C THR A 62 -2.29 0.94 6.25
N PHE A 63 -3.32 0.68 5.47
CA PHE A 63 -3.53 1.35 4.18
C PHE A 63 -3.78 2.86 4.35
N HIS A 64 -4.64 3.25 5.27
CA HIS A 64 -4.91 4.67 5.55
C HIS A 64 -3.69 5.43 6.05
N ASP A 65 -2.92 4.84 6.97
CA ASP A 65 -1.69 5.45 7.47
C ASP A 65 -0.65 5.62 6.36
N PHE A 66 -0.55 4.64 5.47
CA PHE A 66 0.32 4.73 4.30
C PHE A 66 -0.13 5.83 3.34
N ILE A 67 -1.41 5.87 2.97
CA ILE A 67 -1.94 6.89 2.06
C ILE A 67 -1.75 8.30 2.65
N SER A 68 -1.95 8.48 3.96
CA SER A 68 -1.71 9.77 4.61
C SER A 68 -0.27 10.25 4.42
N LYS A 69 0.70 9.36 4.58
CA LYS A 69 2.12 9.67 4.34
C LYS A 69 2.43 9.95 2.86
N MET A 70 1.72 9.29 1.94
CA MET A 70 1.88 9.55 0.52
C MET A 70 1.28 10.90 0.10
N VAL A 71 0.17 11.29 0.72
CA VAL A 71 -0.45 12.61 0.51
C VAL A 71 0.51 13.75 0.90
N GLU A 72 1.28 13.58 1.97
CA GLU A 72 2.33 14.54 2.34
C GLU A 72 3.37 14.67 1.24
N VAL A 73 3.83 13.56 0.65
CA VAL A 73 4.79 13.58 -0.47
C VAL A 73 4.18 14.25 -1.70
N TYR A 74 2.93 13.91 -2.02
CA TYR A 74 2.28 14.45 -3.22
C TYR A 74 2.00 15.95 -3.14
N ASN A 75 1.76 16.47 -1.95
CA ASN A 75 1.45 17.87 -1.71
C ASN A 75 2.65 18.73 -1.25
N ASP A 76 3.84 18.15 -1.13
CA ASP A 76 5.05 18.95 -0.87
C ASP A 76 5.32 19.91 -2.05
N GLU A 77 5.31 21.21 -1.74
CA GLU A 77 5.49 22.26 -2.75
C GLU A 77 6.95 22.44 -3.21
N LYS A 78 7.91 21.92 -2.43
CA LYS A 78 9.34 22.11 -2.68
C LYS A 78 9.91 21.04 -3.62
N SER A 79 9.32 19.84 -3.63
CA SER A 79 9.81 18.75 -4.46
C SER A 79 9.26 18.81 -5.90
N SER A 80 10.11 18.47 -6.84
CA SER A 80 9.77 18.30 -8.26
C SER A 80 8.89 17.08 -8.50
N LEU A 81 8.33 16.95 -9.72
CA LEU A 81 7.59 15.74 -10.12
C LEU A 81 8.50 14.49 -10.06
N GLU A 82 9.74 14.62 -10.51
CA GLU A 82 10.74 13.57 -10.49
C GLU A 82 10.99 13.05 -9.06
N GLU A 83 11.29 13.96 -8.14
CA GLU A 83 11.52 13.62 -6.72
C GLU A 83 10.30 12.97 -6.07
N LYS A 84 9.08 13.43 -6.42
CA LYS A 84 7.84 12.79 -5.95
C LYS A 84 7.69 11.36 -6.48
N LEU A 85 8.06 11.10 -7.74
CA LEU A 85 8.05 9.76 -8.32
C LEU A 85 9.05 8.83 -7.64
N GLU A 86 10.26 9.31 -7.35
CA GLU A 86 11.30 8.56 -6.64
C GLU A 86 10.84 8.21 -5.21
N LEU A 87 10.35 9.19 -4.47
CA LEU A 87 9.82 8.97 -3.11
C LEU A 87 8.62 8.04 -3.10
N THR A 88 7.72 8.16 -4.09
CA THR A 88 6.56 7.27 -4.25
C THR A 88 7.03 5.84 -4.45
N SER A 89 7.90 5.60 -5.41
CA SER A 89 8.39 4.26 -5.73
C SER A 89 9.12 3.65 -4.53
N SER A 90 9.97 4.43 -3.87
CA SER A 90 10.72 3.96 -2.70
C SER A 90 9.81 3.61 -1.54
N LYS A 91 8.95 4.54 -1.09
CA LYS A 91 8.08 4.35 0.08
C LYS A 91 7.04 3.24 -0.15
N TYR A 92 6.49 3.15 -1.38
CA TYR A 92 5.51 2.12 -1.72
C TYR A 92 6.11 0.72 -1.69
N ILE A 93 7.29 0.54 -2.29
CA ILE A 93 8.00 -0.74 -2.30
C ILE A 93 8.38 -1.15 -0.87
N ASP A 94 8.92 -0.24 -0.06
CA ASP A 94 9.27 -0.53 1.34
C ASP A 94 8.04 -0.96 2.15
N MET A 95 6.94 -0.25 1.98
CA MET A 95 5.69 -0.59 2.65
C MET A 95 5.17 -1.98 2.27
N ILE A 96 5.17 -2.32 0.98
CA ILE A 96 4.68 -3.65 0.55
C ILE A 96 5.60 -4.77 1.04
N ILE A 97 6.92 -4.55 1.08
CA ILE A 97 7.86 -5.52 1.64
C ILE A 97 7.60 -5.73 3.13
N ALA A 98 7.29 -4.67 3.87
CA ALA A 98 6.95 -4.73 5.28
C ALA A 98 5.55 -5.33 5.54
N GLU A 99 4.61 -5.14 4.62
CA GLU A 99 3.20 -5.56 4.74
C GLU A 99 2.75 -6.39 3.51
N PRO A 100 3.25 -7.62 3.33
CA PRO A 100 3.06 -8.40 2.09
C PRO A 100 1.61 -8.74 1.76
N HIS A 101 0.71 -8.72 2.75
CA HIS A 101 -0.72 -9.00 2.56
C HIS A 101 -1.51 -7.79 2.05
N LEU A 102 -0.95 -6.59 2.16
CA LEU A 102 -1.65 -5.35 1.85
C LEU A 102 -2.07 -5.24 0.37
N PRO A 103 -1.23 -5.56 -0.63
CA PRO A 103 -1.63 -5.47 -2.03
C PRO A 103 -2.87 -6.31 -2.36
N THR A 104 -2.87 -7.56 -1.92
CA THR A 104 -4.02 -8.47 -2.15
C THR A 104 -5.27 -7.99 -1.42
N PHE A 105 -5.12 -7.48 -0.19
CA PHE A 105 -6.21 -6.89 0.56
C PHE A 105 -6.81 -5.69 -0.18
N VAL A 106 -5.99 -4.74 -0.64
CA VAL A 106 -6.45 -3.55 -1.36
C VAL A 106 -7.15 -3.91 -2.66
N VAL A 107 -6.63 -4.89 -3.44
CA VAL A 107 -7.30 -5.37 -4.66
C VAL A 107 -8.67 -5.98 -4.34
N ASN A 108 -8.81 -6.71 -3.25
CA ASN A 108 -10.11 -7.25 -2.81
C ASN A 108 -11.07 -6.12 -2.39
N GLU A 109 -10.58 -5.10 -1.66
CA GLU A 109 -11.39 -3.93 -1.29
C GLU A 109 -11.83 -3.13 -2.53
N LEU A 110 -10.97 -2.96 -3.54
CA LEU A 110 -11.34 -2.33 -4.81
C LEU A 110 -12.51 -3.03 -5.50
N LYS A 111 -12.60 -4.35 -5.39
CA LYS A 111 -13.69 -5.16 -5.99
C LYS A 111 -14.96 -5.14 -5.15
N ASN A 112 -14.83 -5.22 -3.83
CA ASN A 112 -15.97 -5.42 -2.92
C ASN A 112 -16.55 -4.10 -2.38
N ASN A 113 -15.69 -3.10 -2.14
CA ASN A 113 -16.03 -1.81 -1.54
C ASN A 113 -15.37 -0.64 -2.29
N PRO A 114 -15.63 -0.46 -3.61
CA PRO A 114 -14.91 0.53 -4.42
C PRO A 114 -15.09 1.97 -3.92
N SER A 115 -16.21 2.28 -3.26
CA SER A 115 -16.51 3.64 -2.79
C SER A 115 -15.50 4.18 -1.78
N SER A 116 -14.97 3.33 -0.90
CA SER A 116 -13.97 3.73 0.11
C SER A 116 -12.65 4.12 -0.55
N ILE A 117 -12.18 3.30 -1.48
CA ILE A 117 -10.93 3.54 -2.21
C ILE A 117 -11.09 4.70 -3.20
N LEU A 118 -12.24 4.80 -3.88
CA LEU A 118 -12.54 5.88 -4.81
C LEU A 118 -12.44 7.26 -4.13
N LYS A 119 -12.97 7.40 -2.91
CA LYS A 119 -12.89 8.65 -2.15
C LYS A 119 -11.45 9.07 -1.88
N ILE A 120 -10.58 8.11 -1.54
CA ILE A 120 -9.14 8.34 -1.34
C ILE A 120 -8.47 8.75 -2.65
N LEU A 121 -8.67 7.97 -3.71
CA LEU A 121 -8.04 8.23 -5.00
C LEU A 121 -8.46 9.59 -5.57
N LYS A 122 -9.76 9.91 -5.54
CA LYS A 122 -10.26 11.15 -6.11
C LYS A 122 -9.80 12.38 -5.31
N GLY A 123 -10.06 12.43 -4.01
CA GLY A 123 -9.82 13.63 -3.20
C GLY A 123 -8.36 13.80 -2.74
N GLN A 124 -7.56 12.75 -2.71
CA GLN A 124 -6.20 12.82 -2.15
C GLN A 124 -5.09 12.64 -3.19
N ILE A 125 -5.37 11.99 -4.30
CA ILE A 125 -4.37 11.75 -5.34
C ILE A 125 -4.65 12.62 -6.57
N MET A 126 -5.87 12.57 -7.11
CA MET A 126 -6.19 13.30 -8.35
C MET A 126 -6.27 14.83 -8.16
N GLU A 127 -6.44 15.31 -6.93
CA GLU A 127 -6.46 16.72 -6.56
C GLU A 127 -5.16 17.18 -5.88
N SER A 128 -4.06 16.41 -6.04
CA SER A 128 -2.77 16.71 -5.40
C SER A 128 -1.85 17.59 -6.25
N LYS A 129 -0.85 18.20 -5.61
CA LYS A 129 0.22 18.93 -6.30
C LYS A 129 1.03 18.08 -7.28
N LEU A 130 1.11 16.77 -7.07
CA LEU A 130 1.70 15.85 -8.05
C LEU A 130 0.98 15.94 -9.40
N ILE A 131 -0.36 15.94 -9.39
CA ILE A 131 -1.17 16.05 -10.60
C ILE A 131 -1.14 17.46 -11.18
N ASP A 132 -1.12 18.49 -10.33
CA ASP A 132 -0.95 19.88 -10.79
C ASP A 132 0.37 20.04 -11.55
N GLN A 133 1.49 19.56 -11.00
CA GLN A 133 2.82 19.61 -11.65
C GLN A 133 2.84 18.83 -12.98
N TYR A 134 2.19 17.67 -13.03
CA TYR A 134 2.05 16.90 -14.26
C TYR A 134 1.26 17.68 -15.33
N ASN A 135 0.10 18.26 -14.97
CA ASN A 135 -0.73 19.05 -15.86
C ASN A 135 -0.01 20.31 -16.35
N ASP A 136 0.74 20.97 -15.49
CA ASP A 136 1.55 22.14 -15.86
C ASP A 136 2.68 21.77 -16.84
N GLY A 137 3.30 20.61 -16.65
CA GLY A 137 4.26 20.08 -17.62
C GLY A 137 3.65 19.80 -19.00
N ILE A 138 2.40 19.35 -19.04
CA ILE A 138 1.63 19.21 -20.31
C ILE A 138 1.41 20.58 -20.95
N LYS A 139 0.93 21.59 -20.20
CA LYS A 139 0.70 22.96 -20.70
C LYS A 139 1.99 23.59 -21.24
N LYS A 140 3.13 23.36 -20.57
CA LYS A 140 4.45 23.83 -20.99
C LYS A 140 5.06 23.05 -22.15
N GLY A 141 4.40 21.99 -22.62
CA GLY A 141 4.89 21.15 -23.72
C GLY A 141 6.04 20.22 -23.36
N ILE A 142 6.35 20.07 -22.06
CA ILE A 142 7.39 19.16 -21.53
C ILE A 142 6.90 17.71 -21.57
N TYR A 143 5.63 17.51 -21.21
CA TYR A 143 5.02 16.19 -21.17
C TYR A 143 3.99 15.99 -22.28
N LYS A 144 3.79 14.74 -22.65
CA LYS A 144 2.73 14.31 -23.58
C LYS A 144 1.36 14.58 -22.97
N LYS A 145 0.39 14.96 -23.80
CA LYS A 145 -1.00 15.14 -23.37
C LYS A 145 -1.67 13.76 -23.19
N ILE A 146 -1.51 13.18 -22.00
CA ILE A 146 -2.12 11.91 -21.59
C ILE A 146 -3.00 12.21 -20.38
N ASP A 147 -4.17 11.56 -20.30
CA ASP A 147 -5.07 11.73 -19.16
C ASP A 147 -4.33 11.37 -17.86
N PRO A 148 -4.41 12.20 -16.80
CA PRO A 148 -3.77 11.93 -15.50
C PRO A 148 -4.12 10.56 -14.90
N ILE A 149 -5.27 9.98 -15.23
CA ILE A 149 -5.64 8.65 -14.74
C ILE A 149 -4.68 7.57 -15.26
N HIS A 150 -4.22 7.69 -16.52
CA HIS A 150 -3.21 6.77 -17.06
C HIS A 150 -1.87 6.92 -16.35
N PHE A 151 -1.48 8.17 -16.03
CA PHE A 151 -0.26 8.44 -15.28
C PHE A 151 -0.29 7.77 -13.90
N VAL A 152 -1.36 7.98 -13.13
CA VAL A 152 -1.53 7.36 -11.80
C VAL A 152 -1.62 5.83 -11.91
N THR A 153 -2.40 5.33 -12.86
CA THR A 153 -2.55 3.87 -13.06
C THR A 153 -1.23 3.20 -13.41
N ASN A 154 -0.40 3.84 -14.25
CA ASN A 154 0.92 3.31 -14.62
C ASN A 154 1.84 3.24 -13.40
N ILE A 155 1.89 4.29 -12.56
CA ILE A 155 2.68 4.27 -11.31
C ILE A 155 2.25 3.10 -10.43
N LEU A 156 0.95 2.99 -10.15
CA LEU A 156 0.42 1.94 -9.28
C LEU A 156 0.65 0.54 -9.84
N SER A 157 0.44 0.35 -11.15
CA SER A 157 0.62 -0.95 -11.81
C SER A 157 2.08 -1.40 -11.78
N LEU A 158 3.02 -0.50 -12.08
CA LEU A 158 4.43 -0.81 -12.06
C LEU A 158 4.95 -1.17 -10.65
N ILE A 159 4.39 -0.55 -9.61
CA ILE A 159 4.77 -0.85 -8.23
C ILE A 159 4.08 -2.13 -7.72
N VAL A 160 2.76 -2.22 -7.86
CA VAL A 160 1.94 -3.21 -7.14
C VAL A 160 1.90 -4.56 -7.84
N PHE A 161 1.80 -4.58 -9.17
CA PHE A 161 1.61 -5.83 -9.93
C PHE A 161 2.70 -6.89 -9.70
N PRO A 162 4.01 -6.56 -9.64
CA PRO A 162 5.04 -7.55 -9.34
C PRO A 162 4.86 -8.26 -8.00
N PHE A 163 4.34 -7.58 -6.98
CA PHE A 163 4.06 -8.20 -5.69
C PHE A 163 2.84 -9.13 -5.75
N ILE A 164 1.79 -8.77 -6.48
CA ILE A 164 0.63 -9.64 -6.70
C ILE A 164 1.04 -10.89 -7.48
N SER A 165 1.88 -10.73 -8.49
CA SER A 165 2.40 -11.84 -9.33
C SER A 165 3.65 -12.52 -8.75
N SER A 166 4.08 -12.16 -7.54
CA SER A 166 5.31 -12.68 -6.94
C SER A 166 5.43 -14.20 -6.92
N PRO A 167 4.37 -15.01 -6.69
CA PRO A 167 4.50 -16.47 -6.72
C PRO A 167 4.95 -17.00 -8.09
N ILE A 168 4.51 -16.33 -9.17
CA ILE A 168 4.90 -16.70 -10.54
C ILE A 168 6.34 -16.28 -10.81
N ILE A 169 6.71 -15.02 -10.47
CA ILE A 169 8.06 -14.49 -10.69
C ILE A 169 9.09 -15.31 -9.92
N ILE A 170 8.83 -15.58 -8.65
CA ILE A 170 9.70 -16.38 -7.77
C ILE A 170 9.92 -17.78 -8.38
N LYS A 171 8.84 -18.44 -8.83
CA LYS A 171 8.93 -19.76 -9.44
C LYS A 171 9.69 -19.74 -10.77
N MET A 172 9.43 -18.77 -11.64
CA MET A 172 10.11 -18.65 -12.95
C MET A 172 11.60 -18.38 -12.80
N LYS A 173 11.99 -17.53 -11.87
CA LYS A 173 13.39 -17.13 -11.63
C LYS A 173 14.11 -18.06 -10.64
N LYS A 174 13.38 -18.97 -9.97
CA LYS A 174 13.87 -19.79 -8.84
C LYS A 174 14.42 -18.93 -7.70
N PHE A 175 13.84 -17.76 -7.48
CA PHE A 175 14.23 -16.86 -6.44
C PHE A 175 13.80 -17.36 -5.06
N ASN A 176 14.60 -17.04 -4.04
CA ASN A 176 14.13 -16.99 -2.67
C ASN A 176 13.51 -15.61 -2.35
N LYS A 177 13.00 -15.43 -1.13
CA LYS A 177 12.37 -14.18 -0.71
C LYS A 177 13.32 -12.98 -0.76
N THR A 178 14.59 -13.18 -0.41
CA THR A 178 15.61 -12.11 -0.40
C THR A 178 15.90 -11.63 -1.82
N GLU A 179 16.14 -12.53 -2.74
CA GLU A 179 16.40 -12.23 -4.16
C GLU A 179 15.21 -11.53 -4.82
N PHE A 180 13.98 -11.92 -4.47
CA PHE A 180 12.80 -11.20 -4.92
C PHE A 180 12.75 -9.77 -4.39
N ASN A 181 13.06 -9.56 -3.09
CA ASN A 181 13.09 -8.22 -2.50
C ASN A 181 14.20 -7.36 -3.13
N GLU A 182 15.37 -7.92 -3.43
CA GLU A 182 16.46 -7.22 -4.13
C GLU A 182 15.99 -6.71 -5.50
N MET A 183 15.32 -7.57 -6.29
CA MET A 183 14.71 -7.16 -7.55
C MET A 183 13.67 -6.03 -7.35
N MET A 184 12.91 -6.03 -6.26
CA MET A 184 11.99 -4.95 -5.96
C MET A 184 12.73 -3.67 -5.56
N TYR A 185 13.84 -3.74 -4.84
CA TYR A 185 14.67 -2.58 -4.52
C TYR A 185 15.28 -1.92 -5.77
N GLU A 186 15.69 -2.70 -6.76
CA GLU A 186 16.13 -2.15 -8.07
C GLU A 186 15.02 -1.33 -8.73
N ARG A 187 13.77 -1.77 -8.64
CA ARG A 187 12.61 -1.09 -9.21
C ARG A 187 12.33 0.29 -8.60
N LYS A 188 12.84 0.59 -7.41
CA LYS A 188 12.75 1.93 -6.81
C LYS A 188 13.34 3.01 -7.71
N LYS A 189 14.40 2.67 -8.45
CA LYS A 189 15.07 3.56 -9.42
C LYS A 189 14.47 3.43 -10.82
N LEU A 190 14.18 2.21 -11.24
CA LEU A 190 13.70 1.93 -12.60
C LEU A 190 12.30 2.51 -12.87
N ILE A 191 11.40 2.46 -11.88
CA ILE A 191 10.01 2.92 -12.06
C ILE A 191 9.94 4.43 -12.36
N PRO A 192 10.58 5.33 -11.59
CA PRO A 192 10.62 6.75 -11.92
C PRO A 192 11.18 7.02 -13.33
N GLU A 193 12.27 6.34 -13.71
CA GLU A 193 12.85 6.47 -15.04
C GLU A 193 11.87 6.05 -16.14
N TRP A 194 11.19 4.91 -15.97
CA TRP A 194 10.23 4.41 -16.96
C TRP A 194 9.03 5.35 -17.07
N ILE A 195 8.49 5.83 -15.95
CA ILE A 195 7.37 6.78 -15.94
C ILE A 195 7.78 8.07 -16.65
N LEU A 196 8.95 8.63 -16.34
CA LEU A 196 9.44 9.84 -17.00
C LEU A 196 9.63 9.66 -18.50
N LYS A 197 10.20 8.52 -18.95
CA LYS A 197 10.33 8.18 -20.39
C LYS A 197 8.98 8.04 -21.08
N MET A 198 7.95 7.53 -20.39
CA MET A 198 6.60 7.41 -20.94
C MET A 198 5.92 8.77 -21.14
N ILE A 199 6.10 9.71 -20.21
CA ILE A 199 5.40 10.99 -20.21
C ILE A 199 6.16 12.11 -20.92
N LYS A 200 7.50 12.12 -20.94
CA LYS A 200 8.30 13.13 -21.65
C LYS A 200 8.10 13.04 -23.18
N LYS A 201 8.10 14.24 -23.83
CA LYS A 201 8.09 14.32 -25.29
C LYS A 201 9.42 13.95 -25.88
#